data_5d4802f4705308e5b7039a5381d64a74
#
_entry.id   5d4802f4705308e5b7039a5381d64a74
#
_cell.length_a   1.000
_cell.length_b   1.000
_cell.length_c   1.000
_cell.angle_alpha   90.00
_cell.angle_beta   90.00
_cell.angle_gamma   90.00
#
_symmetry.space_group_name_H-M   'P 1'
#
loop_
_entity.id
_entity.type
_entity.pdbx_description
1 polymer ?
#
loop_
_entity_poly.entity_id
_entity_poly.type
_entity_poly.pdbx_seq_one_letter_code
_entity_poly.pdbx_strand_id
1 'polypeptide(L)'
;MISSRTKKQLLVFVFLTLVGVSYVGARYARLDKLVYDSAYQVNAQFAQSGGIFTGAEVTYRGVKVGQVSDMRLTRDGVDVVLSIDKGHKIPADTLALVGNKSAVGEQYVDLEPRTDKGPYLKDDSTIP
;
A
#
# COMPACT_ATOMS: atom_id res chain seq x y z
N MET A 1 -42.50 -34.31 -4.93
CA MET A 1 -41.50 -34.68 -5.94
C MET A 1 -41.21 -33.52 -6.86
N ILE A 2 -39.93 -33.26 -7.10
CA ILE A 2 -39.48 -32.24 -8.00
C ILE A 2 -39.59 -32.79 -9.44
N SER A 3 -40.34 -32.10 -10.31
CA SER A 3 -40.45 -32.50 -11.70
C SER A 3 -39.11 -32.32 -12.43
N SER A 4 -38.90 -33.06 -13.54
CA SER A 4 -37.70 -32.93 -14.36
C SER A 4 -37.47 -31.49 -14.85
N ARG A 5 -38.56 -30.77 -15.07
CA ARG A 5 -38.52 -29.37 -15.47
C ARG A 5 -37.95 -28.48 -14.37
N THR A 6 -38.35 -28.72 -13.11
CA THR A 6 -37.84 -27.99 -11.95
C THR A 6 -36.38 -28.34 -11.70
N LYS A 7 -35.97 -29.62 -11.90
CA LYS A 7 -34.57 -30.00 -11.78
C LYS A 7 -33.68 -29.28 -12.79
N LYS A 8 -34.13 -29.13 -14.03
CA LYS A 8 -33.40 -28.40 -15.06
C LYS A 8 -33.27 -26.93 -14.66
N GLN A 9 -34.33 -26.31 -14.13
CA GLN A 9 -34.30 -24.91 -13.68
C GLN A 9 -33.34 -24.74 -12.51
N LEU A 10 -33.33 -25.65 -11.55
CA LEU A 10 -32.41 -25.62 -10.42
C LEU A 10 -30.95 -25.76 -10.88
N LEU A 11 -30.68 -26.66 -11.84
CA LEU A 11 -29.33 -26.83 -12.38
C LEU A 11 -28.85 -25.57 -13.10
N VAL A 12 -29.72 -24.94 -13.89
CA VAL A 12 -29.40 -23.69 -14.58
C VAL A 12 -29.12 -22.57 -13.54
N PHE A 13 -29.96 -22.51 -12.52
CA PHE A 13 -29.78 -21.49 -11.46
C PHE A 13 -28.46 -21.70 -10.73
N VAL A 14 -28.12 -22.93 -10.33
CA VAL A 14 -26.86 -23.23 -9.66
C VAL A 14 -25.68 -22.91 -10.58
N PHE A 15 -25.77 -23.27 -11.85
CA PHE A 15 -24.72 -22.98 -12.83
C PHE A 15 -24.50 -21.47 -12.99
N LEU A 16 -25.59 -20.71 -13.13
CA LEU A 16 -25.50 -19.24 -13.25
C LEU A 16 -24.90 -18.61 -11.97
N THR A 17 -25.27 -19.13 -10.80
CA THR A 17 -24.73 -18.64 -9.54
C THR A 17 -23.23 -18.91 -9.43
N LEU A 18 -22.79 -20.12 -9.80
CA LEU A 18 -21.39 -20.48 -9.79
C LEU A 18 -20.56 -19.63 -10.76
N VAL A 19 -21.08 -19.40 -11.96
CA VAL A 19 -20.43 -18.54 -12.95
C VAL A 19 -20.35 -17.10 -12.44
N GLY A 20 -21.43 -16.58 -11.87
CA GLY A 20 -21.46 -15.24 -11.33
C GLY A 20 -20.48 -15.04 -10.17
N VAL A 21 -20.46 -15.97 -9.21
CA VAL A 21 -19.54 -15.91 -8.07
C VAL A 21 -18.10 -16.03 -8.54
N SER A 22 -17.82 -16.93 -9.47
CA SER A 22 -16.48 -17.11 -10.03
C SER A 22 -16.00 -15.83 -10.74
N TYR A 23 -16.87 -15.21 -11.51
CA TYR A 23 -16.56 -13.96 -12.22
C TYR A 23 -16.25 -12.82 -11.26
N VAL A 24 -17.12 -12.64 -10.25
CA VAL A 24 -16.92 -11.60 -9.23
C VAL A 24 -15.64 -11.85 -8.45
N GLY A 25 -15.40 -13.10 -8.04
CA GLY A 25 -14.18 -13.46 -7.31
C GLY A 25 -12.91 -13.21 -8.12
N ALA A 26 -12.92 -13.58 -9.40
CA ALA A 26 -11.79 -13.34 -10.29
C ALA A 26 -11.53 -11.84 -10.49
N ARG A 27 -12.59 -11.05 -10.59
CA ARG A 27 -12.47 -9.60 -10.76
C ARG A 27 -11.96 -8.95 -9.50
N TYR A 28 -12.38 -9.40 -8.33
CA TYR A 28 -11.87 -8.91 -7.04
C TYR A 28 -10.40 -9.26 -6.87
N ALA A 29 -9.99 -10.46 -7.22
CA ALA A 29 -8.60 -10.87 -7.17
C ALA A 29 -7.72 -10.04 -8.10
N ARG A 30 -8.23 -9.69 -9.28
CA ARG A 30 -7.51 -8.81 -10.21
C ARG A 30 -7.36 -7.39 -9.66
N LEU A 31 -8.39 -6.89 -8.99
CA LEU A 31 -8.32 -5.56 -8.36
C LEU A 31 -7.26 -5.54 -7.26
N ASP A 32 -7.18 -6.59 -6.45
CA ASP A 32 -6.12 -6.72 -5.44
C ASP A 32 -4.73 -6.72 -6.08
N LYS A 33 -4.54 -7.44 -7.17
CA LYS A 33 -3.27 -7.43 -7.90
C LYS A 33 -2.95 -6.06 -8.49
N LEU A 34 -3.94 -5.35 -9.00
CA LEU A 34 -3.75 -4.01 -9.53
C LEU A 34 -3.36 -3.02 -8.44
N VAL A 35 -3.97 -3.14 -7.25
CA VAL A 35 -3.61 -2.32 -6.10
C VAL A 35 -2.20 -2.66 -5.62
N TYR A 36 -1.83 -3.95 -5.60
CA TYR A 36 -0.48 -4.37 -5.25
C TYR A 36 0.55 -3.91 -6.28
N ASP A 37 0.22 -3.99 -7.57
CA ASP A 37 1.11 -3.56 -8.66
C ASP A 37 1.20 -2.03 -8.77
N SER A 38 0.28 -1.30 -8.13
CA SER A 38 0.25 0.16 -8.20
C SER A 38 1.09 0.84 -7.12
N ALA A 39 1.76 0.07 -6.26
CA ALA A 39 2.60 0.60 -5.19
C ALA A 39 3.97 -0.07 -5.18
N TYR A 40 4.99 0.68 -4.78
CA TYR A 40 6.31 0.13 -4.53
C TYR A 40 6.70 0.36 -3.07
N GLN A 41 7.60 -0.47 -2.57
CA GLN A 41 8.04 -0.41 -1.18
C GLN A 41 9.41 0.24 -1.08
N VAL A 42 9.54 1.13 -0.10
CA VAL A 42 10.79 1.83 0.20
C VAL A 42 11.09 1.61 1.68
N ASN A 43 12.32 1.26 2.00
CA ASN A 43 12.76 1.08 3.37
C ASN A 43 13.38 2.38 3.87
N ALA A 44 12.81 2.96 4.92
CA ALA A 44 13.36 4.15 5.56
C ALA A 44 13.98 3.76 6.90
N GLN A 45 15.23 4.16 7.11
CA GLN A 45 15.96 3.83 8.34
C GLN A 45 15.91 5.03 9.29
N PHE A 46 15.36 4.80 10.49
CA PHE A 46 15.31 5.82 11.54
C PHE A 46 16.08 5.33 12.77
N ALA A 47 16.70 6.26 13.46
CA ALA A 47 17.36 5.97 14.74
C ALA A 47 16.33 5.60 15.81
N GLN A 48 15.14 6.21 15.77
CA GLN A 48 14.03 5.96 16.67
C GLN A 48 12.74 6.03 15.86
N SER A 49 11.69 5.33 16.34
CA SER A 49 10.40 5.33 15.65
C SER A 49 9.71 6.70 15.66
N GLY A 50 10.03 7.54 16.62
CA GLY A 50 9.39 8.86 16.75
C GLY A 50 7.90 8.81 17.00
N GLY A 51 7.35 7.63 17.36
CA GLY A 51 5.92 7.45 17.53
C GLY A 51 5.17 7.07 16.25
N ILE A 52 5.88 6.86 15.14
CA ILE A 52 5.24 6.45 13.88
C ILE A 52 4.64 5.05 14.05
N PHE A 53 3.58 4.76 13.33
CA PHE A 53 2.84 3.51 13.46
C PHE A 53 2.47 2.97 12.08
N THR A 54 2.17 1.67 12.01
CA THR A 54 1.70 1.04 10.79
C THR A 54 0.35 1.65 10.36
N GLY A 55 0.25 2.05 9.10
CA GLY A 55 -0.92 2.77 8.58
C GLY A 55 -0.78 4.28 8.57
N ALA A 56 0.30 4.83 9.14
CA ALA A 56 0.56 6.26 9.11
C ALA A 56 0.75 6.76 7.67
N GLU A 57 0.38 8.00 7.41
CA GLU A 57 0.50 8.58 6.08
C GLU A 57 1.97 8.85 5.72
N VAL A 58 2.29 8.70 4.44
CA VAL A 58 3.54 9.16 3.85
C VAL A 58 3.21 10.30 2.90
N THR A 59 3.83 11.46 3.11
CA THR A 59 3.61 12.64 2.28
C THR A 59 4.89 13.02 1.54
N TYR A 60 4.71 13.63 0.38
CA TYR A 60 5.78 14.19 -0.43
C TYR A 60 5.37 15.61 -0.81
N ARG A 61 6.11 16.59 -0.30
CA ARG A 61 5.79 18.01 -0.47
C ARG A 61 4.36 18.34 -0.01
N GLY A 62 3.92 17.69 1.09
CA GLY A 62 2.60 17.92 1.65
C GLY A 62 1.46 17.13 1.02
N VAL A 63 1.74 16.35 -0.03
CA VAL A 63 0.74 15.53 -0.71
C VAL A 63 0.88 14.08 -0.28
N LYS A 64 -0.22 13.44 0.06
CA LYS A 64 -0.20 12.02 0.44
C LYS A 64 0.18 11.17 -0.77
N VAL A 65 1.27 10.39 -0.62
CA VAL A 65 1.79 9.52 -1.67
C VAL A 65 1.77 8.04 -1.28
N GLY A 66 1.50 7.74 -0.01
CA GLY A 66 1.49 6.36 0.44
C GLY A 66 1.22 6.25 1.93
N GLN A 67 1.60 5.10 2.48
CA GLN A 67 1.41 4.82 3.91
C GLN A 67 2.49 3.88 4.42
N VAL A 68 2.66 3.84 5.74
CA VAL A 68 3.57 2.90 6.39
C VAL A 68 2.93 1.52 6.36
N SER A 69 3.59 0.55 5.72
CA SER A 69 3.06 -0.81 5.60
C SER A 69 3.59 -1.76 6.67
N ASP A 70 4.81 -1.54 7.18
CA ASP A 70 5.41 -2.40 8.19
C ASP A 70 6.51 -1.64 8.92
N MET A 71 6.89 -2.14 10.11
CA MET A 71 7.98 -1.59 10.90
C MET A 71 8.78 -2.74 11.49
N ARG A 72 10.11 -2.65 11.43
CA ARG A 72 11.01 -3.67 11.96
C ARG A 72 12.06 -3.03 12.85
N LEU A 73 12.26 -3.62 14.01
CA LEU A 73 13.33 -3.19 14.92
C LEU A 73 14.67 -3.74 14.43
N THR A 74 15.66 -2.87 14.38
CA THR A 74 17.03 -3.24 14.04
C THR A 74 17.96 -2.92 15.20
N ARG A 75 19.23 -3.35 15.11
CA ARG A 75 20.20 -3.04 16.15
C ARG A 75 20.44 -1.56 16.33
N ASP A 76 20.38 -0.80 15.24
CA ASP A 76 20.74 0.63 15.22
C ASP A 76 19.54 1.54 15.18
N GLY A 77 18.31 0.98 15.15
CA GLY A 77 17.11 1.81 15.08
C GLY A 77 15.90 1.03 14.60
N VAL A 78 15.13 1.67 13.76
CA VAL A 78 13.88 1.11 13.22
C VAL A 78 13.88 1.23 11.70
N ASP A 79 13.61 0.12 11.01
CA ASP A 79 13.36 0.13 9.57
C ASP A 79 11.84 0.26 9.36
N VAL A 80 11.43 1.31 8.69
CA VAL A 80 10.04 1.57 8.37
C VAL A 80 9.83 1.29 6.89
N VAL A 81 8.92 0.37 6.58
CA VAL A 81 8.60 0.02 5.20
C VAL A 81 7.47 0.93 4.74
N LEU A 82 7.74 1.72 3.72
CA LEU A 82 6.78 2.66 3.14
C LEU A 82 6.21 2.06 1.86
N SER A 83 4.88 2.02 1.74
CA SER A 83 4.20 1.65 0.51
C SER A 83 3.82 2.94 -0.22
N ILE A 84 4.44 3.18 -1.38
CA ILE A 84 4.28 4.42 -2.13
C ILE A 84 3.59 4.12 -3.46
N ASP A 85 2.58 4.92 -3.79
CA ASP A 85 1.83 4.75 -5.03
C ASP A 85 2.72 5.01 -6.25
N LYS A 86 2.61 4.14 -7.26
CA LYS A 86 3.49 4.19 -8.43
C LYS A 86 3.38 5.45 -9.28
N GLY A 87 2.33 6.22 -9.14
CA GLY A 87 2.15 7.45 -9.90
C GLY A 87 3.08 8.59 -9.51
N HIS A 88 3.88 8.42 -8.46
CA HIS A 88 4.72 9.49 -7.91
C HIS A 88 6.19 9.18 -8.11
N LYS A 89 6.91 10.08 -8.77
CA LYS A 89 8.36 10.01 -8.93
C LYS A 89 9.03 10.77 -7.81
N ILE A 90 9.67 10.05 -6.90
CA ILE A 90 10.33 10.64 -5.74
C ILE A 90 11.84 10.45 -5.94
N PRO A 91 12.64 11.54 -5.92
CA PRO A 91 14.09 11.40 -6.05
C PRO A 91 14.67 10.51 -4.96
N ALA A 92 15.69 9.73 -5.32
CA ALA A 92 16.37 8.87 -4.35
C ALA A 92 17.09 9.68 -3.28
N ASP A 93 17.53 10.89 -3.59
CA ASP A 93 18.12 11.80 -2.63
C ASP A 93 17.04 12.57 -1.88
N THR A 94 16.38 11.87 -0.97
CA THR A 94 15.23 12.36 -0.21
C THR A 94 15.44 12.02 1.26
N LEU A 95 15.08 12.95 2.14
CA LEU A 95 15.06 12.73 3.58
C LEU A 95 13.67 12.30 4.01
N ALA A 96 13.61 11.30 4.90
CA ALA A 96 12.36 10.89 5.53
C ALA A 96 12.33 11.43 6.96
N LEU A 97 11.33 12.23 7.26
CA LEU A 97 11.15 12.86 8.57
C LEU A 97 9.81 12.47 9.16
N VAL A 98 9.77 12.31 10.49
CA VAL A 98 8.53 12.07 11.22
C VAL A 98 8.00 13.40 11.73
N GLY A 99 6.77 13.74 11.33
CA GLY A 99 6.13 14.98 11.77
C GLY A 99 4.82 14.70 12.49
N ASN A 100 4.34 15.70 13.21
CA ASN A 100 3.03 15.65 13.87
C ASN A 100 1.97 16.27 12.96
N LYS A 101 0.93 15.50 12.67
CA LYS A 101 -0.15 15.92 11.80
C LYS A 101 -1.21 16.74 12.57
N SER A 102 -1.38 16.44 13.84
CA SER A 102 -2.39 17.10 14.66
C SER A 102 -1.93 17.23 16.11
N ALA A 103 -2.65 18.06 16.89
CA ALA A 103 -2.40 18.22 18.31
C ALA A 103 -2.71 16.96 19.12
N VAL A 104 -3.45 16.02 18.55
CA VAL A 104 -3.83 14.74 19.19
C VAL A 104 -2.72 13.70 19.11
N GLY A 105 -1.62 14.00 18.42
CA GLY A 105 -0.47 13.10 18.35
C GLY A 105 -0.44 12.18 17.15
N GLU A 106 -1.25 12.43 16.12
CA GLU A 106 -1.14 11.70 14.87
C GLU A 106 0.15 12.08 14.16
N GLN A 107 0.93 11.06 13.80
CA GLN A 107 2.22 11.27 13.16
C GLN A 107 2.19 10.79 11.71
N TYR A 108 3.07 11.36 10.91
CA TYR A 108 3.19 11.00 9.51
C TYR A 108 4.67 11.04 9.10
N VAL A 109 4.99 10.38 7.99
CA VAL A 109 6.32 10.43 7.41
C VAL A 109 6.30 11.45 6.27
N ASP A 110 7.14 12.46 6.37
CA ASP A 110 7.28 13.49 5.35
C ASP A 110 8.56 13.23 4.56
N LEU A 111 8.44 13.13 3.25
CA LEU A 111 9.57 12.94 2.35
C LEU A 111 9.97 14.30 1.78
N GLU A 112 11.17 14.74 2.12
CA GLU A 112 11.71 16.01 1.66
C GLU A 112 12.85 15.75 0.66
N PRO A 113 12.64 16.05 -0.63
CA PRO A 113 13.68 15.83 -1.62
C PRO A 113 14.76 16.90 -1.54
N ARG A 114 16.00 16.49 -1.75
CA ARG A 114 17.13 17.41 -1.88
C ARG A 114 17.34 17.85 -3.32
N THR A 115 16.75 17.15 -4.27
CA THR A 115 16.90 17.43 -5.70
C THR A 115 15.59 17.10 -6.42
N ASP A 116 15.38 17.71 -7.58
CA ASP A 116 14.25 17.39 -8.46
C ASP A 116 14.61 16.37 -9.54
N LYS A 117 15.85 15.92 -9.58
CA LYS A 117 16.37 15.09 -10.66
C LYS A 117 16.55 13.64 -10.21
N GLY A 118 16.54 12.71 -11.18
CA GLY A 118 16.84 11.32 -10.90
C GLY A 118 18.26 11.09 -10.39
N PRO A 119 18.56 9.89 -9.90
CA PRO A 119 17.68 8.70 -9.91
C PRO A 119 16.51 8.83 -8.94
N TYR A 120 15.44 8.08 -9.24
CA TYR A 120 14.22 8.07 -8.41
C TYR A 120 14.16 6.80 -7.58
N LEU A 121 13.37 6.86 -6.49
CA LEU A 121 13.14 5.70 -5.65
C LEU A 121 12.45 4.60 -6.45
N LYS A 122 12.88 3.37 -6.21
CA LYS A 122 12.35 2.16 -6.84
C LYS A 122 11.88 1.20 -5.75
N ASP A 123 11.26 0.10 -6.18
CA ASP A 123 10.94 -0.98 -5.26
C ASP A 123 12.23 -1.45 -4.55
N ASP A 124 12.12 -1.69 -3.25
CA ASP A 124 13.24 -2.07 -2.36
C ASP A 124 14.33 -1.01 -2.20
N SER A 125 14.10 0.23 -2.59
CA SER A 125 15.03 1.33 -2.31
C SER A 125 15.11 1.60 -0.80
N THR A 126 16.26 2.10 -0.34
CA THR A 126 16.47 2.41 1.08
C THR A 126 16.77 3.90 1.25
N ILE A 127 16.08 4.53 2.21
CA ILE A 127 16.35 5.91 2.62
C ILE A 127 17.14 5.82 3.93
N PRO A 128 18.37 6.32 3.97
CA PRO A 128 19.18 6.29 5.20
C PRO A 128 18.67 7.20 6.30
#